data_4352177750dc13cd59cf936b0e74b259
#
_entry.id   4352177750dc13cd59cf936b0e74b259
#
_cell.length_a   1.000
_cell.length_b   1.000
_cell.length_c   1.000
_cell.angle_alpha   90.00
_cell.angle_beta   90.00
_cell.angle_gamma   90.00
#
_symmetry.space_group_name_H-M   'P 1'
#
loop_
_entity.id
_entity.type
_entity.pdbx_description
1 polymer ?
#
loop_
_entity_poly.entity_id
_entity_poly.type
_entity_poly.pdbx_seq_one_letter_code
_entity_poly.pdbx_strand_id
1 'polypeptide(L)'
;MKTAPIALVLALAAIATGCTTTENSSRNLGDPSVHGKTLAEQVCSNCHGVTGNSTNPTFPRLAGQHEWYLIEELKEFRSHNRLDPAGYEYMWGLSRSLTDAQIQELAAYFARQKPGADQPENAKLENAGKAIFANGIPSEGVPACTVCHGAEGAGSGQFPRIAGQHADYIVKQFNVFQRSAEERPNGAAMKVVAHNLKPEEIKAVAAYVSTIASK
;
A
#
# COMPACT_ATOMS: atom_id res chain seq x y z
N MET A 1 42.95 -23.87 71.87
CA MET A 1 42.17 -24.35 70.77
C MET A 1 41.41 -23.12 70.19
N LYS A 2 41.84 -22.57 69.03
CA LYS A 2 41.28 -21.38 68.43
C LYS A 2 40.44 -21.83 67.22
N THR A 3 39.14 -21.62 67.29
CA THR A 3 38.18 -21.87 66.20
C THR A 3 38.11 -20.62 65.29
N ALA A 4 38.49 -20.76 64.02
CA ALA A 4 38.31 -19.74 63.01
C ALA A 4 36.90 -19.83 62.43
N PRO A 5 36.23 -18.70 62.14
CA PRO A 5 34.94 -18.73 61.47
C PRO A 5 35.12 -18.86 59.93
N ILE A 6 34.38 -19.79 59.33
CA ILE A 6 34.28 -19.99 57.93
C ILE A 6 33.35 -18.87 57.38
N ALA A 7 33.90 -17.95 56.61
CA ALA A 7 33.12 -16.94 55.88
C ALA A 7 32.50 -17.58 54.65
N LEU A 8 31.19 -17.70 54.67
CA LEU A 8 30.39 -18.15 53.50
C LEU A 8 30.25 -16.98 52.50
N VAL A 9 30.99 -17.02 51.41
CA VAL A 9 30.88 -16.06 50.31
C VAL A 9 29.71 -16.51 49.43
N LEU A 10 28.56 -15.85 49.59
CA LEU A 10 27.43 -15.96 48.68
C LEU A 10 27.77 -15.18 47.40
N ALA A 11 28.13 -15.88 46.32
CA ALA A 11 28.24 -15.32 45.00
C ALA A 11 26.81 -15.06 44.46
N LEU A 12 26.35 -13.81 44.46
CA LEU A 12 25.18 -13.39 43.71
C LEU A 12 25.53 -13.46 42.19
N ALA A 13 25.10 -14.53 41.54
CA ALA A 13 25.05 -14.57 40.08
C ALA A 13 23.96 -13.61 39.63
N ALA A 14 24.33 -12.41 39.22
CA ALA A 14 23.46 -11.50 38.52
C ALA A 14 23.10 -12.17 37.18
N ILE A 15 21.90 -12.73 37.08
CA ILE A 15 21.29 -13.15 35.82
C ILE A 15 20.98 -11.84 35.07
N ALA A 16 21.92 -11.39 34.26
CA ALA A 16 21.65 -10.40 33.23
C ALA A 16 20.72 -11.08 32.24
N THR A 17 19.42 -11.08 32.51
CA THR A 17 18.40 -11.25 31.50
C THR A 17 18.54 -10.04 30.58
N GLY A 18 19.44 -10.16 29.60
CA GLY A 18 19.49 -9.21 28.48
C GLY A 18 18.08 -9.17 27.92
N CYS A 19 17.44 -8.01 27.99
CA CYS A 19 16.31 -7.70 27.14
C CYS A 19 16.86 -7.84 25.73
N THR A 20 16.72 -9.02 25.13
CA THR A 20 16.80 -9.17 23.68
C THR A 20 15.69 -8.29 23.15
N THR A 21 16.08 -7.13 22.69
CA THR A 21 15.17 -6.10 22.26
C THR A 21 14.37 -6.70 21.11
N THR A 22 13.13 -7.08 21.38
CA THR A 22 12.11 -7.40 20.38
C THR A 22 12.03 -6.31 19.29
N GLU A 23 12.51 -5.11 19.58
CA GLU A 23 12.63 -4.01 18.62
C GLU A 23 13.55 -4.32 17.42
N ASN A 24 14.67 -4.97 17.59
CA ASN A 24 15.57 -5.29 16.47
C ASN A 24 15.02 -6.41 15.59
N SER A 25 14.27 -7.36 16.13
CA SER A 25 13.61 -8.39 15.34
C SER A 25 12.35 -7.88 14.67
N SER A 26 11.64 -6.91 15.27
CA SER A 26 10.38 -6.37 14.72
C SER A 26 10.55 -5.55 13.42
N ARG A 27 11.74 -5.05 13.13
CA ARG A 27 12.07 -4.31 11.92
C ARG A 27 12.84 -5.13 10.90
N ASN A 28 13.16 -6.37 11.21
CA ASN A 28 13.87 -7.24 10.28
C ASN A 28 12.91 -7.90 9.30
N LEU A 29 12.82 -7.34 8.11
CA LEU A 29 11.99 -7.86 7.00
C LEU A 29 12.41 -9.27 6.54
N GLY A 30 13.63 -9.70 6.85
CA GLY A 30 14.14 -11.03 6.53
C GLY A 30 13.93 -12.08 7.63
N ASP A 31 13.34 -11.71 8.76
CA ASP A 31 13.07 -12.62 9.87
C ASP A 31 11.64 -13.20 9.75
N PRO A 32 11.49 -14.48 9.40
CA PRO A 32 10.18 -15.10 9.20
C PRO A 32 9.34 -15.21 10.49
N SER A 33 9.94 -15.01 11.66
CA SER A 33 9.23 -15.05 12.94
C SER A 33 8.51 -13.74 13.28
N VAL A 34 8.83 -12.64 12.56
CA VAL A 34 8.18 -11.35 12.75
C VAL A 34 6.83 -11.32 12.03
N HIS A 35 5.76 -11.12 12.80
CA HIS A 35 4.41 -11.06 12.27
C HIS A 35 4.18 -9.87 11.34
N GLY A 36 3.36 -10.05 10.30
CA GLY A 36 3.03 -9.01 9.33
C GLY A 36 2.42 -7.76 9.97
N LYS A 37 1.60 -7.91 11.03
CA LYS A 37 1.10 -6.75 11.81
C LYS A 37 2.25 -5.91 12.37
N THR A 38 3.26 -6.54 12.96
CA THR A 38 4.43 -5.84 13.50
C THR A 38 5.19 -5.10 12.40
N LEU A 39 5.38 -5.75 11.25
CA LEU A 39 5.99 -5.11 10.08
C LEU A 39 5.15 -3.94 9.55
N ALA A 40 3.83 -4.09 9.52
CA ALA A 40 2.92 -3.00 9.13
C ALA A 40 3.10 -1.77 10.03
N GLU A 41 3.14 -1.98 11.36
CA GLU A 41 3.22 -0.92 12.37
C GLU A 41 4.63 -0.31 12.48
N GLN A 42 5.69 -1.10 12.31
CA GLN A 42 7.07 -0.67 12.57
C GLN A 42 7.85 -0.26 11.33
N VAL A 43 7.48 -0.77 10.16
CA VAL A 43 8.19 -0.54 8.90
C VAL A 43 7.30 0.16 7.87
N CYS A 44 6.21 -0.48 7.47
CA CYS A 44 5.36 0.02 6.36
C CYS A 44 4.68 1.35 6.72
N SER A 45 4.35 1.55 8.00
CA SER A 45 3.71 2.76 8.52
C SER A 45 4.51 4.04 8.28
N ASN A 46 5.83 3.97 8.16
CA ASN A 46 6.67 5.14 7.93
C ASN A 46 6.29 5.92 6.65
N CYS A 47 5.79 5.20 5.64
CA CYS A 47 5.34 5.79 4.38
C CYS A 47 3.82 5.73 4.25
N HIS A 48 3.21 4.62 4.61
CA HIS A 48 1.78 4.37 4.38
C HIS A 48 0.86 4.76 5.55
N GLY A 49 1.43 5.17 6.70
CA GLY A 49 0.69 5.40 7.94
C GLY A 49 0.30 4.11 8.65
N VAL A 50 0.13 4.14 9.98
CA VAL A 50 -0.19 2.96 10.81
C VAL A 50 -1.49 2.31 10.36
N THR A 51 -2.50 3.11 9.99
CA THR A 51 -3.77 2.60 9.47
C THR A 51 -3.78 2.40 7.96
N GLY A 52 -2.66 2.57 7.28
CA GLY A 52 -2.63 2.54 5.82
C GLY A 52 -3.24 3.76 5.14
N ASN A 53 -3.54 4.82 5.90
CA ASN A 53 -3.96 6.11 5.38
C ASN A 53 -2.75 7.06 5.40
N SER A 54 -1.91 6.97 4.37
CA SER A 54 -0.77 7.87 4.21
C SER A 54 -1.21 9.34 4.19
N THR A 55 -0.42 10.20 4.77
CA THR A 55 -0.61 11.67 4.71
C THR A 55 0.18 12.30 3.57
N ASN A 56 1.19 11.63 3.07
CA ASN A 56 1.98 12.08 1.93
C ASN A 56 1.41 11.48 0.63
N PRO A 57 0.96 12.30 -0.33
CA PRO A 57 0.32 11.82 -1.57
C PRO A 57 1.27 11.03 -2.49
N THR A 58 2.58 11.07 -2.25
CA THR A 58 3.55 10.23 -2.97
C THR A 58 3.36 8.74 -2.66
N PHE A 59 2.93 8.41 -1.43
CA PHE A 59 2.70 7.05 -0.98
C PHE A 59 1.22 6.69 -1.01
N PRO A 60 0.82 5.58 -1.65
CA PRO A 60 -0.59 5.24 -1.75
C PRO A 60 -1.20 4.89 -0.39
N ARG A 61 -2.51 5.17 -0.27
CA ARG A 61 -3.33 4.60 0.79
C ARG A 61 -3.53 3.11 0.56
N LEU A 62 -3.31 2.33 1.61
CA LEU A 62 -3.48 0.87 1.62
C LEU A 62 -4.75 0.45 2.35
N ALA A 63 -5.30 1.35 3.19
CA ALA A 63 -6.48 1.10 4.01
C ALA A 63 -7.69 0.65 3.17
N GLY A 64 -8.29 -0.47 3.55
CA GLY A 64 -9.48 -1.03 2.90
C GLY A 64 -9.27 -1.47 1.45
N GLN A 65 -8.02 -1.60 1.01
CA GLN A 65 -7.73 -2.22 -0.28
C GLN A 65 -8.00 -3.73 -0.19
N HIS A 66 -8.38 -4.35 -1.29
CA HIS A 66 -8.62 -5.79 -1.33
C HIS A 66 -7.37 -6.58 -0.96
N GLU A 67 -7.53 -7.57 -0.10
CA GLU A 67 -6.44 -8.40 0.41
C GLU A 67 -5.68 -9.09 -0.72
N TRP A 68 -6.40 -9.71 -1.67
CA TRP A 68 -5.81 -10.35 -2.84
C TRP A 68 -4.94 -9.38 -3.66
N TYR A 69 -5.39 -8.11 -3.83
CA TYR A 69 -4.65 -7.11 -4.60
C TYR A 69 -3.36 -6.70 -3.88
N LEU A 70 -3.41 -6.51 -2.57
CA LEU A 70 -2.21 -6.23 -1.78
C LEU A 70 -1.20 -7.39 -1.82
N ILE A 71 -1.70 -8.63 -1.78
CA ILE A 71 -0.86 -9.83 -1.91
C ILE A 71 -0.14 -9.84 -3.26
N GLU A 72 -0.88 -9.66 -4.35
CA GLU A 72 -0.30 -9.70 -5.69
C GLU A 72 0.70 -8.55 -5.90
N GLU A 73 0.38 -7.33 -5.49
CA GLU A 73 1.30 -6.19 -5.60
C GLU A 73 2.59 -6.42 -4.78
N LEU A 74 2.49 -6.97 -3.56
CA LEU A 74 3.68 -7.30 -2.76
C LEU A 74 4.53 -8.41 -3.40
N LYS A 75 3.90 -9.40 -4.02
CA LYS A 75 4.61 -10.44 -4.78
C LYS A 75 5.30 -9.88 -6.03
N GLU A 76 4.63 -8.99 -6.78
CA GLU A 76 5.19 -8.32 -7.94
C GLU A 76 6.40 -7.44 -7.56
N PHE A 77 6.32 -6.73 -6.43
CA PHE A 77 7.48 -6.02 -5.89
C PHE A 77 8.59 -6.98 -5.47
N ARG A 78 8.26 -8.06 -4.74
CA ARG A 78 9.23 -9.03 -4.25
C ARG A 78 10.00 -9.73 -5.38
N SER A 79 9.30 -10.10 -6.44
CA SER A 79 9.88 -10.76 -7.62
C SER A 79 10.59 -9.80 -8.57
N HIS A 80 10.56 -8.49 -8.28
CA HIS A 80 11.12 -7.43 -9.14
C HIS A 80 10.47 -7.37 -10.54
N ASN A 81 9.19 -7.76 -10.63
CA ASN A 81 8.40 -7.64 -11.86
C ASN A 81 7.74 -6.27 -12.00
N ARG A 82 7.40 -5.63 -10.88
CA ARG A 82 6.85 -4.28 -10.90
C ARG A 82 7.99 -3.25 -10.88
N LEU A 83 8.22 -2.62 -12.04
CA LEU A 83 9.37 -1.77 -12.33
C LEU A 83 9.03 -0.28 -12.45
N ASP A 84 7.81 0.14 -12.08
CA ASP A 84 7.52 1.57 -11.97
C ASP A 84 8.45 2.21 -10.91
N PRO A 85 8.74 3.52 -10.95
CA PRO A 85 9.78 4.11 -10.10
C PRO A 85 9.62 3.78 -8.61
N ALA A 86 8.38 3.75 -8.09
CA ALA A 86 8.15 3.38 -6.70
C ALA A 86 8.44 1.91 -6.42
N GLY A 87 8.15 1.01 -7.38
CA GLY A 87 8.46 -0.41 -7.28
C GLY A 87 9.97 -0.65 -7.28
N TYR A 88 10.66 -0.06 -8.23
CA TYR A 88 12.09 -0.23 -8.39
C TYR A 88 12.91 0.42 -7.27
N GLU A 89 12.60 1.68 -6.92
CA GLU A 89 13.42 2.45 -6.00
C GLU A 89 13.19 2.09 -4.51
N TYR A 90 11.97 1.72 -4.14
CA TYR A 90 11.61 1.54 -2.72
C TYR A 90 11.03 0.16 -2.41
N MET A 91 9.95 -0.21 -3.11
CA MET A 91 9.15 -1.35 -2.67
C MET A 91 9.83 -2.69 -2.87
N TRP A 92 10.65 -2.85 -3.90
CA TRP A 92 11.46 -4.07 -4.05
C TRP A 92 12.40 -4.29 -2.86
N GLY A 93 13.13 -3.26 -2.44
CA GLY A 93 14.04 -3.33 -1.29
C GLY A 93 13.33 -3.73 0.01
N LEU A 94 12.08 -3.28 0.18
CA LEU A 94 11.25 -3.56 1.36
C LEU A 94 10.55 -4.92 1.29
N SER A 95 10.25 -5.43 0.11
CA SER A 95 9.46 -6.66 -0.06
C SER A 95 10.28 -7.90 -0.37
N ARG A 96 11.50 -7.77 -0.91
CA ARG A 96 12.32 -8.88 -1.42
C ARG A 96 12.56 -10.03 -0.44
N SER A 97 12.56 -9.73 0.85
CA SER A 97 12.82 -10.73 1.91
C SER A 97 11.55 -11.21 2.63
N LEU A 98 10.37 -10.68 2.28
CA LEU A 98 9.12 -11.08 2.91
C LEU A 98 8.76 -12.53 2.55
N THR A 99 8.33 -13.29 3.55
CA THR A 99 7.72 -14.61 3.33
C THR A 99 6.29 -14.48 2.80
N ASP A 100 5.73 -15.55 2.24
CA ASP A 100 4.32 -15.56 1.82
C ASP A 100 3.37 -15.35 3.00
N ALA A 101 3.68 -15.90 4.17
CA ALA A 101 2.90 -15.69 5.37
C ALA A 101 2.87 -14.21 5.78
N GLN A 102 4.03 -13.54 5.78
CA GLN A 102 4.13 -12.12 6.08
C GLN A 102 3.37 -11.25 5.06
N ILE A 103 3.44 -11.60 3.78
CA ILE A 103 2.68 -10.91 2.72
C ILE A 103 1.18 -11.04 2.98
N GLN A 104 0.69 -12.23 3.32
CA GLN A 104 -0.73 -12.46 3.64
C GLN A 104 -1.16 -11.67 4.88
N GLU A 105 -0.35 -11.70 5.95
CA GLU A 105 -0.64 -10.97 7.19
C GLU A 105 -0.64 -9.45 7.00
N LEU A 106 0.31 -8.90 6.21
CA LEU A 106 0.36 -7.49 5.84
C LEU A 106 -0.87 -7.07 5.03
N ALA A 107 -1.23 -7.87 4.03
CA ALA A 107 -2.41 -7.62 3.20
C ALA A 107 -3.70 -7.63 4.05
N ALA A 108 -3.86 -8.65 4.88
CA ALA A 108 -4.99 -8.76 5.80
C ALA A 108 -5.04 -7.61 6.82
N TYR A 109 -3.89 -7.12 7.29
CA TYR A 109 -3.83 -5.98 8.20
C TYR A 109 -4.38 -4.70 7.55
N PHE A 110 -3.89 -4.33 6.36
CA PHE A 110 -4.32 -3.11 5.69
C PHE A 110 -5.73 -3.21 5.08
N ALA A 111 -6.13 -4.39 4.61
CA ALA A 111 -7.47 -4.62 4.06
C ALA A 111 -8.59 -4.36 5.10
N ARG A 112 -8.33 -4.60 6.38
CA ARG A 112 -9.28 -4.38 7.47
C ARG A 112 -9.32 -2.93 7.98
N GLN A 113 -8.40 -2.08 7.54
CA GLN A 113 -8.39 -0.68 7.97
C GLN A 113 -9.48 0.12 7.28
N LYS A 114 -9.99 1.13 7.98
CA LYS A 114 -11.01 2.03 7.41
C LYS A 114 -10.36 2.95 6.38
N PRO A 115 -10.82 2.95 5.12
CA PRO A 115 -10.27 3.84 4.09
C PRO A 115 -10.54 5.31 4.39
N GLY A 116 -9.54 6.15 4.13
CA GLY A 116 -9.67 7.61 4.09
C GLY A 116 -10.05 8.12 2.70
N ALA A 117 -10.30 9.42 2.63
CA ALA A 117 -10.49 10.16 1.39
C ALA A 117 -9.96 11.59 1.56
N ASP A 118 -9.64 12.24 0.44
CA ASP A 118 -9.27 13.66 0.45
C ASP A 118 -10.52 14.54 0.60
N GLN A 119 -10.32 15.77 1.06
CA GLN A 119 -11.38 16.76 1.04
C GLN A 119 -11.54 17.33 -0.37
N PRO A 120 -12.77 17.64 -0.81
CA PRO A 120 -12.99 18.31 -2.07
C PRO A 120 -12.30 19.68 -2.10
N GLU A 121 -11.54 19.96 -3.16
CA GLU A 121 -10.80 21.22 -3.32
C GLU A 121 -11.25 22.00 -4.58
N ASN A 122 -11.68 21.30 -5.63
CA ASN A 122 -12.04 21.89 -6.91
C ASN A 122 -13.29 21.24 -7.50
N ALA A 123 -14.45 21.77 -7.14
CA ALA A 123 -15.74 21.24 -7.58
C ALA A 123 -15.91 21.14 -9.10
N LYS A 124 -15.31 22.06 -9.88
CA LYS A 124 -15.38 22.00 -11.34
C LYS A 124 -14.62 20.79 -11.90
N LEU A 125 -13.41 20.57 -11.38
CA LEU A 125 -12.56 19.45 -11.80
C LEU A 125 -13.16 18.12 -11.36
N GLU A 126 -13.63 18.04 -10.12
CA GLU A 126 -14.29 16.85 -9.55
C GLU A 126 -15.57 16.49 -10.30
N ASN A 127 -16.40 17.46 -10.67
CA ASN A 127 -17.61 17.20 -11.46
C ASN A 127 -17.28 16.67 -12.86
N ALA A 128 -16.24 17.21 -13.52
CA ALA A 128 -15.76 16.68 -14.79
C ALA A 128 -15.24 15.23 -14.62
N GLY A 129 -14.46 14.97 -13.56
CA GLY A 129 -13.97 13.64 -13.23
C GLY A 129 -15.10 12.65 -12.92
N LYS A 130 -16.11 13.08 -12.18
CA LYS A 130 -17.31 12.29 -11.91
C LYS A 130 -18.04 11.86 -13.18
N ALA A 131 -18.17 12.77 -14.14
CA ALA A 131 -18.79 12.46 -15.41
C ALA A 131 -18.01 11.40 -16.21
N ILE A 132 -16.69 11.54 -16.27
CA ILE A 132 -15.79 10.55 -16.91
C ILE A 132 -15.84 9.22 -16.18
N PHE A 133 -15.76 9.23 -14.85
CA PHE A 133 -15.83 8.03 -14.01
C PHE A 133 -17.10 7.22 -14.27
N ALA A 134 -18.26 7.92 -14.33
CA ALA A 134 -19.56 7.29 -14.48
C ALA A 134 -19.85 6.84 -15.92
N ASN A 135 -19.42 7.60 -16.92
CA ASN A 135 -19.86 7.42 -18.30
C ASN A 135 -18.73 7.06 -19.28
N GLY A 136 -17.47 7.21 -18.87
CA GLY A 136 -16.34 7.16 -19.80
C GLY A 136 -16.30 8.32 -20.78
N ILE A 137 -15.55 8.15 -21.88
CA ILE A 137 -15.50 9.04 -23.04
C ILE A 137 -15.66 8.17 -24.28
N PRO A 138 -16.89 7.79 -24.67
CA PRO A 138 -17.12 6.82 -25.75
C PRO A 138 -16.51 7.26 -27.10
N SER A 139 -16.49 8.55 -27.39
CA SER A 139 -15.87 9.11 -28.61
C SER A 139 -14.34 8.89 -28.66
N GLU A 140 -13.71 8.64 -27.54
CA GLU A 140 -12.26 8.39 -27.42
C GLU A 140 -11.96 6.92 -27.06
N GLY A 141 -12.98 6.06 -27.00
CA GLY A 141 -12.83 4.66 -26.66
C GLY A 141 -12.51 4.41 -25.18
N VAL A 142 -12.79 5.38 -24.30
CA VAL A 142 -12.60 5.25 -22.85
C VAL A 142 -13.88 4.69 -22.22
N PRO A 143 -13.88 3.47 -21.66
CA PRO A 143 -15.05 2.92 -20.98
C PRO A 143 -15.30 3.65 -19.65
N ALA A 144 -16.52 3.54 -19.12
CA ALA A 144 -16.83 4.01 -17.79
C ALA A 144 -15.98 3.25 -16.74
N CYS A 145 -15.36 3.97 -15.81
CA CYS A 145 -14.53 3.38 -14.76
C CYS A 145 -15.36 2.47 -13.83
N THR A 146 -16.65 2.79 -13.67
CA THR A 146 -17.61 2.03 -12.88
C THR A 146 -17.78 0.58 -13.33
N VAL A 147 -17.54 0.27 -14.63
CA VAL A 147 -17.67 -1.08 -15.17
C VAL A 147 -16.73 -2.07 -14.48
N CYS A 148 -15.52 -1.64 -14.19
CA CYS A 148 -14.52 -2.48 -13.54
C CYS A 148 -14.37 -2.16 -12.05
N HIS A 149 -14.30 -0.87 -11.68
CA HIS A 149 -14.03 -0.47 -10.30
C HIS A 149 -15.28 -0.31 -9.43
N GLY A 150 -16.47 -0.57 -9.98
CA GLY A 150 -17.74 -0.43 -9.28
C GLY A 150 -18.22 1.03 -9.19
N ALA A 151 -19.52 1.21 -8.89
CA ALA A 151 -20.18 2.52 -8.91
C ALA A 151 -19.54 3.55 -7.94
N GLU A 152 -18.97 3.08 -6.85
CA GLU A 152 -18.32 3.90 -5.82
C GLU A 152 -16.79 3.72 -5.83
N GLY A 153 -16.21 3.12 -6.87
CA GLY A 153 -14.76 2.89 -6.94
C GLY A 153 -14.21 1.94 -5.89
N ALA A 154 -15.10 1.14 -5.28
CA ALA A 154 -14.74 0.20 -4.22
C ALA A 154 -13.96 -1.02 -4.71
N GLY A 155 -13.91 -1.22 -6.01
CA GLY A 155 -13.37 -2.42 -6.64
C GLY A 155 -14.40 -3.54 -6.74
N SER A 156 -14.14 -4.51 -7.59
CA SER A 156 -15.00 -5.68 -7.77
C SER A 156 -14.21 -6.83 -8.40
N GLY A 157 -14.37 -8.04 -7.88
CA GLY A 157 -13.68 -9.21 -8.42
C GLY A 157 -12.16 -9.01 -8.43
N GLN A 158 -11.58 -8.99 -9.63
CA GLN A 158 -10.13 -8.78 -9.84
C GLN A 158 -9.71 -7.31 -10.01
N PHE A 159 -10.62 -6.36 -9.82
CA PHE A 159 -10.34 -4.94 -9.96
C PHE A 159 -10.18 -4.28 -8.60
N PRO A 160 -9.08 -3.53 -8.37
CA PRO A 160 -8.79 -2.95 -7.08
C PRO A 160 -9.73 -1.80 -6.72
N ARG A 161 -9.83 -1.55 -5.41
CA ARG A 161 -10.38 -0.31 -4.88
C ARG A 161 -9.53 0.87 -5.32
N ILE A 162 -10.16 1.92 -5.83
CA ILE A 162 -9.52 3.19 -6.19
C ILE A 162 -10.12 4.39 -5.43
N ALA A 163 -11.32 4.23 -4.87
CA ALA A 163 -11.98 5.28 -4.09
C ALA A 163 -11.13 5.75 -2.90
N GLY A 164 -11.04 7.04 -2.73
CA GLY A 164 -10.28 7.67 -1.66
C GLY A 164 -8.76 7.58 -1.81
N GLN A 165 -8.24 7.12 -2.95
CA GLN A 165 -6.80 7.12 -3.19
C GLN A 165 -6.33 8.53 -3.54
N HIS A 166 -5.13 8.91 -3.12
CA HIS A 166 -4.54 10.22 -3.42
C HIS A 166 -4.56 10.54 -4.92
N ALA A 167 -5.01 11.76 -5.26
CA ALA A 167 -5.08 12.21 -6.64
C ALA A 167 -3.73 12.13 -7.36
N ASP A 168 -2.65 12.57 -6.70
CA ASP A 168 -1.29 12.53 -7.26
C ASP A 168 -0.82 11.09 -7.54
N TYR A 169 -1.15 10.16 -6.65
CA TYR A 169 -0.84 8.75 -6.87
C TYR A 169 -1.60 8.18 -8.06
N ILE A 170 -2.89 8.53 -8.23
CA ILE A 170 -3.70 8.12 -9.38
C ILE A 170 -3.11 8.68 -10.67
N VAL A 171 -2.79 9.97 -10.72
CA VAL A 171 -2.14 10.60 -11.88
C VAL A 171 -0.82 9.90 -12.21
N LYS A 172 0.01 9.62 -11.19
CA LYS A 172 1.27 8.89 -11.37
C LYS A 172 1.04 7.51 -11.99
N GLN A 173 0.04 6.76 -11.51
CA GLN A 173 -0.25 5.42 -12.06
C GLN A 173 -0.78 5.47 -13.49
N PHE A 174 -1.64 6.43 -13.84
CA PHE A 174 -2.03 6.62 -15.25
C PHE A 174 -0.83 6.91 -16.15
N ASN A 175 0.10 7.76 -15.71
CA ASN A 175 1.32 8.04 -16.47
C ASN A 175 2.21 6.79 -16.64
N VAL A 176 2.27 5.90 -15.62
CA VAL A 176 2.96 4.61 -15.74
C VAL A 176 2.28 3.73 -16.78
N PHE A 177 0.96 3.60 -16.73
CA PHE A 177 0.20 2.79 -17.70
C PHE A 177 0.31 3.34 -19.14
N GLN A 178 0.38 4.65 -19.32
CA GLN A 178 0.59 5.28 -20.63
C GLN A 178 1.99 5.02 -21.19
N ARG A 179 3.01 5.02 -20.31
CA ARG A 179 4.43 4.94 -20.73
C ARG A 179 4.85 3.52 -21.10
N SER A 180 4.52 2.54 -20.28
CA SER A 180 4.98 1.16 -20.47
C SER A 180 4.04 0.12 -19.84
N ALA A 181 3.80 -0.97 -20.59
CA ALA A 181 3.12 -2.15 -20.05
C ALA A 181 4.05 -2.98 -19.15
N GLU A 182 5.36 -2.90 -19.37
CA GLU A 182 6.36 -3.71 -18.69
C GLU A 182 6.61 -3.25 -17.27
N GLU A 183 6.49 -1.94 -17.01
CA GLU A 183 6.69 -1.39 -15.67
C GLU A 183 5.64 -1.89 -14.67
N ARG A 184 4.46 -2.29 -15.14
CA ARG A 184 3.38 -2.78 -14.29
C ARG A 184 2.57 -3.88 -15.00
N PRO A 185 3.07 -5.12 -15.06
CA PRO A 185 2.45 -6.21 -15.82
C PRO A 185 0.99 -6.47 -15.47
N ASN A 186 0.63 -6.47 -14.18
CA ASN A 186 -0.75 -6.67 -13.72
C ASN A 186 -1.71 -5.51 -14.07
N GLY A 187 -1.20 -4.43 -14.64
CA GLY A 187 -1.96 -3.27 -15.10
C GLY A 187 -2.38 -3.30 -16.57
N ALA A 188 -2.28 -4.43 -17.27
CA ALA A 188 -2.52 -4.50 -18.71
C ALA A 188 -3.88 -3.94 -19.16
N ALA A 189 -4.97 -4.20 -18.41
CA ALA A 189 -6.28 -3.64 -18.69
C ALA A 189 -6.28 -2.10 -18.59
N MET A 190 -5.59 -1.56 -17.59
CA MET A 190 -5.49 -0.12 -17.39
C MET A 190 -4.65 0.57 -18.44
N LYS A 191 -3.70 -0.12 -19.08
CA LYS A 191 -2.92 0.43 -20.18
C LYS A 191 -3.82 0.87 -21.33
N VAL A 192 -4.77 0.01 -21.72
CA VAL A 192 -5.71 0.32 -22.81
C VAL A 192 -6.58 1.54 -22.46
N VAL A 193 -7.07 1.61 -21.22
CA VAL A 193 -7.88 2.74 -20.75
C VAL A 193 -7.06 4.02 -20.67
N ALA A 194 -5.86 3.94 -20.08
CA ALA A 194 -5.01 5.10 -19.86
C ALA A 194 -4.51 5.72 -21.16
N HIS A 195 -4.23 4.90 -22.18
CA HIS A 195 -3.68 5.36 -23.45
C HIS A 195 -4.57 6.41 -24.14
N ASN A 196 -5.87 6.29 -23.97
CA ASN A 196 -6.84 7.15 -24.63
C ASN A 196 -7.23 8.39 -23.80
N LEU A 197 -6.75 8.50 -22.55
CA LEU A 197 -7.04 9.64 -21.68
C LEU A 197 -6.01 10.77 -21.85
N LYS A 198 -6.50 11.99 -21.94
CA LYS A 198 -5.67 13.20 -21.95
C LYS A 198 -5.24 13.58 -20.54
N PRO A 199 -4.14 14.34 -20.37
CA PRO A 199 -3.66 14.74 -19.04
C PRO A 199 -4.69 15.48 -18.17
N GLU A 200 -5.53 16.33 -18.77
CA GLU A 200 -6.61 17.05 -18.09
C GLU A 200 -7.73 16.12 -17.62
N GLU A 201 -8.05 15.07 -18.39
CA GLU A 201 -9.06 14.07 -18.06
C GLU A 201 -8.56 13.15 -16.91
N ILE A 202 -7.28 12.76 -16.97
CA ILE A 202 -6.61 12.02 -15.88
C ILE A 202 -6.68 12.83 -14.58
N LYS A 203 -6.35 14.12 -14.62
CA LYS A 203 -6.42 15.00 -13.46
C LYS A 203 -7.85 15.12 -12.91
N ALA A 204 -8.83 15.23 -13.80
CA ALA A 204 -10.24 15.31 -13.42
C ALA A 204 -10.70 14.03 -12.72
N VAL A 205 -10.43 12.86 -13.29
CA VAL A 205 -10.79 11.56 -12.71
C VAL A 205 -10.07 11.37 -11.36
N ALA A 206 -8.78 11.72 -11.28
CA ALA A 206 -8.00 11.62 -10.06
C ALA A 206 -8.57 12.49 -8.93
N ALA A 207 -8.94 13.74 -9.24
CA ALA A 207 -9.57 14.66 -8.30
C ALA A 207 -10.91 14.12 -7.77
N TYR A 208 -11.74 13.56 -8.62
CA TYR A 208 -13.01 12.97 -8.18
C TYR A 208 -12.78 11.71 -7.34
N VAL A 209 -11.97 10.78 -7.82
CA VAL A 209 -11.76 9.49 -7.15
C VAL A 209 -11.16 9.66 -5.76
N SER A 210 -10.28 10.65 -5.58
CA SER A 210 -9.65 10.91 -4.28
C SER A 210 -10.64 11.35 -3.19
N THR A 211 -11.77 11.98 -3.58
CA THR A 211 -12.81 12.46 -2.66
C THR A 211 -13.91 11.44 -2.38
N ILE A 212 -13.93 10.30 -3.07
CA ILE A 212 -14.95 9.26 -2.82
C ILE A 212 -14.69 8.65 -1.44
N ALA A 213 -15.53 9.01 -0.48
CA ALA A 213 -15.49 8.42 0.86
C ALA A 213 -16.07 7.00 0.85
N SER A 214 -15.52 6.14 1.69
CA SER A 214 -16.15 4.85 2.00
C SER A 214 -17.40 5.03 2.84
N LYS A 215 -18.46 4.39 2.41
CA LYS A 215 -19.65 4.20 3.27
C LYS A 215 -19.40 3.11 4.29
#